data_77a4b2dd1a3c136f20269880edaafac7
#
_entry.id   77a4b2dd1a3c136f20269880edaafac7
#
_cell.length_a   1.000
_cell.length_b   1.000
_cell.length_c   1.000
_cell.angle_alpha   90.00
_cell.angle_beta   90.00
_cell.angle_gamma   90.00
#
_symmetry.space_group_name_H-M   'P 1'
#
loop_
_entity.id
_entity.type
_entity.pdbx_description
1 polymer ?
#
loop_
_entity_poly.entity_id
_entity_poly.type
_entity_poly.pdbx_seq_one_letter_code
_entity_poly.pdbx_strand_id
1 'polypeptide(L)'
;MRKMIQKKIGILTFHYSTNFGGVLQSYALFRFLEQRVNGVEIIDYVPSTYIGHKFYRNIGLKNDFNVKHVLKRLMIKGKFCSRAVRRFDDFRAHSVVLSRRVDESTLRSWLNNYDMVVVGSDQVWSPGQRAEPAYFLGFEEFKGNKVSYAADSTIAEV
;
A
#
# COMPACT_ATOMS: atom_id res chain seq x y z
N MET A 1 13.08 20.78 23.46
CA MET A 1 11.97 19.93 22.96
C MET A 1 11.42 20.55 21.67
N ARG A 2 11.40 19.80 20.56
CA ARG A 2 10.71 20.27 19.33
C ARG A 2 9.20 20.21 19.58
N LYS A 3 8.51 21.33 19.36
CA LYS A 3 7.04 21.39 19.48
C LYS A 3 6.44 20.54 18.34
N MET A 4 5.73 19.47 18.69
CA MET A 4 5.02 18.63 17.71
C MET A 4 3.87 19.40 17.09
N ILE A 5 3.69 19.24 15.79
CA ILE A 5 2.57 19.87 15.06
C ILE A 5 1.31 19.06 15.35
N GLN A 6 0.26 19.75 15.81
CA GLN A 6 -1.05 19.13 16.06
C GLN A 6 -1.83 19.07 14.74
N LYS A 7 -1.62 18.00 13.99
CA LYS A 7 -2.34 17.71 12.75
C LYS A 7 -2.48 16.20 12.57
N LYS A 8 -3.54 15.77 11.90
CA LYS A 8 -3.72 14.38 11.53
C LYS A 8 -3.33 14.17 10.07
N ILE A 9 -2.32 13.32 9.84
CA ILE A 9 -1.79 13.02 8.50
C ILE A 9 -2.08 11.57 8.13
N GLY A 10 -2.71 11.37 6.98
CA GLY A 10 -2.87 10.07 6.34
C GLY A 10 -1.80 9.85 5.27
N ILE A 11 -1.15 8.68 5.27
CA ILE A 11 -0.24 8.26 4.21
C ILE A 11 -0.97 7.27 3.31
N LEU A 12 -1.10 7.58 2.02
CA LEU A 12 -1.75 6.71 1.03
C LEU A 12 -0.68 6.14 0.09
N THR A 13 -0.35 4.86 0.26
CA THR A 13 0.74 4.19 -0.47
C THR A 13 0.47 2.69 -0.64
N PHE A 14 1.35 2.00 -1.37
CA PHE A 14 1.30 0.53 -1.53
C PHE A 14 1.80 -0.23 -0.29
N HIS A 15 1.35 0.17 0.91
CA HIS A 15 1.75 -0.44 2.18
C HIS A 15 1.49 -1.95 2.24
N TYR A 16 0.47 -2.44 1.53
CA TYR A 16 0.07 -3.85 1.46
C TYR A 16 1.02 -4.73 0.62
N SER A 17 2.02 -4.13 -0.03
CA SER A 17 2.99 -4.86 -0.85
C SER A 17 3.72 -5.94 -0.03
N THR A 18 4.07 -7.04 -0.68
CA THR A 18 4.98 -8.07 -0.15
C THR A 18 6.40 -7.90 -0.71
N ASN A 19 6.71 -6.72 -1.24
CA ASN A 19 8.04 -6.31 -1.68
C ASN A 19 8.71 -5.54 -0.55
N PHE A 20 9.95 -5.89 -0.21
CA PHE A 20 10.74 -5.22 0.82
C PHE A 20 10.89 -3.72 0.56
N GLY A 21 11.13 -3.31 -0.70
CA GLY A 21 11.24 -1.91 -1.06
C GLY A 21 9.98 -1.11 -0.69
N GLY A 22 8.81 -1.55 -1.15
CA GLY A 22 7.55 -0.87 -0.86
C GLY A 22 7.21 -0.82 0.63
N VAL A 23 7.48 -1.92 1.37
CA VAL A 23 7.25 -1.95 2.82
C VAL A 23 8.19 -1.02 3.56
N LEU A 24 9.48 -1.01 3.22
CA LEU A 24 10.47 -0.15 3.88
C LEU A 24 10.26 1.34 3.55
N GLN A 25 9.85 1.66 2.33
CA GLN A 25 9.53 3.04 1.95
C GLN A 25 8.34 3.58 2.75
N SER A 26 7.25 2.81 2.85
CA SER A 26 6.07 3.21 3.63
C SER A 26 6.40 3.36 5.11
N TYR A 27 7.21 2.45 5.67
CA TYR A 27 7.71 2.52 7.04
C TYR A 27 8.58 3.76 7.27
N ALA A 28 9.55 4.03 6.39
CA ALA A 28 10.45 5.16 6.52
C ALA A 28 9.71 6.50 6.49
N LEU A 29 8.74 6.65 5.56
CA LEU A 29 7.92 7.85 5.48
C LEU A 29 7.05 8.02 6.74
N PHE A 30 6.42 6.93 7.21
CA PHE A 30 5.66 6.94 8.46
C PHE A 30 6.53 7.40 9.64
N ARG A 31 7.70 6.78 9.85
CA ARG A 31 8.62 7.12 10.95
C ARG A 31 9.15 8.55 10.87
N PHE A 32 9.42 9.03 9.65
CA PHE A 32 9.84 10.41 9.45
C PHE A 32 8.79 11.43 9.89
N LEU A 33 7.53 11.19 9.54
CA LEU A 33 6.42 12.08 9.88
C LEU A 33 6.02 11.96 11.36
N GLU A 34 5.97 10.75 11.90
CA GLU A 34 5.62 10.48 13.31
C GLU A 34 6.52 11.23 14.30
N GLN A 35 7.79 11.43 13.97
CA GLN A 35 8.73 12.21 14.80
C GLN A 35 8.44 13.73 14.81
N ARG A 36 7.56 14.22 13.97
CA ARG A 36 7.30 15.65 13.72
C ARG A 36 5.87 16.07 13.96
N VAL A 37 4.94 15.14 13.82
CA VAL A 37 3.50 15.40 13.83
C VAL A 37 2.81 14.40 14.74
N ASN A 38 1.89 14.88 15.59
CA ASN A 38 1.00 14.01 16.33
C ASN A 38 -0.15 13.54 15.41
N GLY A 39 -0.37 12.24 15.35
CA GLY A 39 -1.49 11.69 14.60
C GLY A 39 -1.14 11.38 13.13
N VAL A 40 -0.12 10.54 12.94
CA VAL A 40 0.21 9.98 11.61
C VAL A 40 -0.26 8.54 11.55
N GLU A 41 -0.93 8.17 10.48
CA GLU A 41 -1.28 6.78 10.19
C GLU A 41 -1.20 6.48 8.69
N ILE A 42 -0.94 5.23 8.34
CA ILE A 42 -1.05 4.76 6.98
C ILE A 42 -2.52 4.37 6.74
N ILE A 43 -3.11 4.91 5.68
CA ILE A 43 -4.48 4.61 5.28
C ILE A 43 -4.51 3.17 4.75
N ASP A 44 -5.23 2.28 5.44
CA ASP A 44 -5.35 0.86 5.02
C ASP A 44 -6.33 0.72 3.85
N TYR A 45 -5.92 1.29 2.72
CA TYR A 45 -6.60 1.17 1.44
C TYR A 45 -5.92 0.11 0.57
N VAL A 46 -6.69 -0.90 0.17
CA VAL A 46 -6.23 -1.95 -0.75
C VAL A 46 -7.24 -2.06 -1.88
N PRO A 47 -6.85 -1.73 -3.12
CA PRO A 47 -7.72 -1.85 -4.27
C PRO A 47 -8.28 -3.27 -4.42
N SER A 48 -9.56 -3.38 -4.77
CA SER A 48 -10.23 -4.67 -5.01
C SER A 48 -9.53 -5.48 -6.11
N THR A 49 -9.02 -4.79 -7.12
CA THR A 49 -8.23 -5.36 -8.22
C THR A 49 -6.95 -6.07 -7.75
N TYR A 50 -6.38 -5.62 -6.62
CA TYR A 50 -5.15 -6.21 -6.08
C TYR A 50 -5.40 -7.52 -5.33
N ILE A 51 -6.53 -7.66 -4.68
CA ILE A 51 -6.86 -8.85 -3.87
C ILE A 51 -6.86 -10.13 -4.71
N GLY A 52 -7.39 -10.08 -5.93
CA GLY A 52 -7.37 -11.21 -6.87
C GLY A 52 -5.98 -11.50 -7.47
N HIS A 53 -5.20 -10.48 -7.81
CA HIS A 53 -3.88 -10.63 -8.43
C HIS A 53 -2.81 -11.24 -7.52
N LYS A 54 -2.90 -11.05 -6.21
CA LYS A 54 -1.91 -11.57 -5.24
C LYS A 54 -1.85 -13.09 -5.24
N PHE A 55 -2.98 -13.76 -5.46
CA PHE A 55 -3.06 -15.21 -5.51
C PHE A 55 -2.45 -15.79 -6.80
N TYR A 56 -2.81 -15.25 -7.96
CA TYR A 56 -2.40 -15.81 -9.26
C TYR A 56 -0.95 -15.52 -9.64
N ARG A 57 -0.41 -14.34 -9.35
CA ARG A 57 0.97 -13.96 -9.70
C ARG A 57 2.02 -14.79 -8.96
N ASN A 58 1.73 -15.22 -7.74
CA ASN A 58 2.64 -16.02 -6.93
C ASN A 58 2.66 -17.51 -7.30
N ILE A 59 1.68 -17.99 -8.06
CA ILE A 59 1.58 -19.38 -8.48
C ILE A 59 2.41 -19.67 -9.75
N GLY A 60 2.70 -18.63 -10.56
CA GLY A 60 3.58 -18.72 -11.72
C GLY A 60 3.16 -19.84 -12.70
N LEU A 61 1.89 -19.83 -13.12
CA LEU A 61 1.37 -20.74 -14.13
C LEU A 61 1.94 -20.33 -15.49
N LYS A 62 3.16 -20.76 -15.79
CA LYS A 62 3.66 -20.89 -17.18
C LYS A 62 3.53 -22.35 -17.56
N ASN A 63 2.65 -22.61 -18.52
CA ASN A 63 2.54 -23.77 -19.45
C ASN A 63 3.21 -25.14 -19.07
N ASP A 64 3.09 -25.59 -17.82
CA ASP A 64 3.50 -26.94 -17.47
C ASP A 64 2.26 -27.85 -17.32
N PHE A 65 2.00 -28.67 -18.32
CA PHE A 65 0.84 -29.58 -18.41
C PHE A 65 0.87 -30.76 -17.44
N ASN A 66 1.80 -30.84 -16.49
CA ASN A 66 1.88 -31.95 -15.54
C ASN A 66 1.20 -31.65 -14.21
N VAL A 67 -0.02 -32.15 -14.04
CA VAL A 67 -0.89 -31.90 -12.89
C VAL A 67 -0.21 -32.22 -11.54
N LYS A 68 0.62 -33.28 -11.46
CA LYS A 68 1.35 -33.63 -10.23
C LYS A 68 2.41 -32.58 -9.87
N HIS A 69 3.10 -32.03 -10.84
CA HIS A 69 4.07 -30.95 -10.63
C HIS A 69 3.39 -29.64 -10.25
N VAL A 70 2.22 -29.35 -10.82
CA VAL A 70 1.41 -28.19 -10.46
C VAL A 70 0.90 -28.30 -9.03
N LEU A 71 0.38 -29.47 -8.61
CA LEU A 71 -0.10 -29.67 -7.23
C LEU A 71 1.04 -29.56 -6.21
N LYS A 72 2.21 -30.17 -6.47
CA LYS A 72 3.38 -30.08 -5.60
C LYS A 72 3.90 -28.65 -5.48
N ARG A 73 3.91 -27.92 -6.58
CA ARG A 73 4.28 -26.49 -6.63
C ARG A 73 3.28 -25.61 -5.86
N LEU A 74 1.97 -25.89 -5.98
CA LEU A 74 0.92 -25.23 -5.21
C LEU A 74 1.06 -25.44 -3.71
N MET A 75 1.36 -26.67 -3.26
CA MET A 75 1.55 -26.96 -1.84
C MET A 75 2.80 -26.31 -1.26
N ILE A 76 3.94 -26.39 -1.96
CA ILE A 76 5.22 -25.84 -1.47
C ILE A 76 5.20 -24.31 -1.54
N LYS A 77 4.80 -23.73 -2.66
CA LYS A 77 4.72 -22.28 -2.83
C LYS A 77 3.62 -21.67 -1.95
N GLY A 78 2.49 -22.33 -1.77
CA GLY A 78 1.42 -21.87 -0.89
C GLY A 78 1.88 -21.73 0.56
N LYS A 79 2.60 -22.72 1.10
CA LYS A 79 3.17 -22.68 2.47
C LYS A 79 4.27 -21.62 2.62
N PHE A 80 5.16 -21.50 1.63
CA PHE A 80 6.25 -20.51 1.67
C PHE A 80 5.71 -19.09 1.49
N CYS A 81 4.80 -18.89 0.56
CA CYS A 81 4.14 -17.61 0.33
C CYS A 81 3.36 -17.16 1.57
N SER A 82 2.65 -18.05 2.25
CA SER A 82 1.90 -17.70 3.46
C SER A 82 2.81 -17.27 4.62
N ARG A 83 3.98 -17.89 4.79
CA ARG A 83 4.97 -17.48 5.82
C ARG A 83 5.58 -16.12 5.52
N ALA A 84 5.95 -15.86 4.26
CA ALA A 84 6.50 -14.57 3.86
C ALA A 84 5.46 -13.45 4.04
N VAL A 85 4.21 -13.69 3.61
CA VAL A 85 3.12 -12.72 3.78
C VAL A 85 2.88 -12.43 5.25
N ARG A 86 2.82 -13.44 6.13
CA ARG A 86 2.66 -13.25 7.58
C ARG A 86 3.76 -12.36 8.16
N ARG A 87 5.03 -12.59 7.79
CA ARG A 87 6.14 -11.75 8.28
C ARG A 87 5.99 -10.28 7.89
N PHE A 88 5.49 -10.00 6.67
CA PHE A 88 5.19 -8.64 6.26
C PHE A 88 3.99 -8.05 7.03
N ASP A 89 2.96 -8.87 7.28
CA ASP A 89 1.79 -8.45 8.05
C ASP A 89 2.18 -8.19 9.52
N ASP A 90 2.98 -9.08 10.12
CA ASP A 90 3.51 -8.92 11.49
C ASP A 90 4.40 -7.66 11.60
N PHE A 91 5.27 -7.44 10.63
CA PHE A 91 6.10 -6.22 10.60
C PHE A 91 5.23 -4.96 10.56
N ARG A 92 4.24 -4.91 9.66
CA ARG A 92 3.32 -3.77 9.58
C ARG A 92 2.56 -3.54 10.88
N ALA A 93 2.00 -4.61 11.44
CA ALA A 93 1.21 -4.52 12.67
C ALA A 93 2.00 -3.96 13.87
N HIS A 94 3.32 -4.20 13.91
CA HIS A 94 4.18 -3.77 15.02
C HIS A 94 4.96 -2.48 14.74
N SER A 95 5.07 -2.06 13.48
CA SER A 95 6.00 -1.00 13.08
C SER A 95 5.33 0.29 12.65
N VAL A 96 4.06 0.25 12.28
CA VAL A 96 3.31 1.43 11.82
C VAL A 96 1.89 1.43 12.40
N VAL A 97 1.27 2.60 12.42
CA VAL A 97 -0.15 2.73 12.74
C VAL A 97 -0.93 2.67 11.42
N LEU A 98 -1.82 1.69 11.31
CA LEU A 98 -2.76 1.59 10.20
C LEU A 98 -4.12 2.17 10.61
N SER A 99 -4.79 2.84 9.68
CA SER A 99 -6.20 3.18 9.85
C SER A 99 -7.07 1.91 9.87
N ARG A 100 -8.36 2.06 10.12
CA ARG A 100 -9.29 0.99 9.75
C ARG A 100 -9.21 0.74 8.24
N ARG A 101 -9.58 -0.50 7.84
CA ARG A 101 -9.67 -0.87 6.43
C ARG A 101 -10.70 -0.02 5.70
N VAL A 102 -10.31 0.52 4.55
CA VAL A 102 -11.19 1.26 3.64
C VAL A 102 -11.09 0.69 2.22
N ASP A 103 -12.16 0.78 1.49
CA ASP A 103 -12.28 0.41 0.08
C ASP A 103 -12.57 1.64 -0.80
N GLU A 104 -12.77 1.44 -2.09
CA GLU A 104 -13.04 2.51 -3.05
C GLU A 104 -14.28 3.35 -2.68
N SER A 105 -15.28 2.71 -2.10
CA SER A 105 -16.56 3.37 -1.75
C SER A 105 -16.45 4.23 -0.50
N THR A 106 -15.66 3.79 0.47
CA THR A 106 -15.51 4.44 1.78
C THR A 106 -14.32 5.39 1.86
N LEU A 107 -13.32 5.23 0.96
CA LEU A 107 -12.12 6.05 0.98
C LEU A 107 -12.41 7.54 0.93
N ARG A 108 -13.30 8.00 0.02
CA ARG A 108 -13.61 9.43 -0.17
C ARG A 108 -14.06 10.09 1.12
N SER A 109 -15.01 9.48 1.81
CA SER A 109 -15.51 10.00 3.09
C SER A 109 -14.45 9.89 4.20
N TRP A 110 -13.65 8.82 4.18
CA TRP A 110 -12.62 8.58 5.16
C TRP A 110 -11.49 9.60 5.13
N LEU A 111 -11.13 10.11 3.94
CA LEU A 111 -10.09 11.13 3.77
C LEU A 111 -10.37 12.40 4.59
N ASN A 112 -11.63 12.74 4.82
CA ASN A 112 -12.01 13.92 5.61
C ASN A 112 -11.64 13.82 7.11
N ASN A 113 -11.14 12.66 7.56
CA ASN A 113 -10.57 12.53 8.91
C ASN A 113 -9.15 13.12 9.02
N TYR A 114 -8.55 13.58 7.93
CA TYR A 114 -7.17 14.07 7.89
C TYR A 114 -7.10 15.54 7.50
N ASP A 115 -6.17 16.26 8.14
CA ASP A 115 -5.80 17.63 7.72
C ASP A 115 -4.92 17.61 6.46
N MET A 116 -4.20 16.50 6.25
CA MET A 116 -3.32 16.31 5.11
C MET A 116 -3.28 14.83 4.71
N VAL A 117 -3.24 14.57 3.41
CA VAL A 117 -2.94 13.24 2.87
C VAL A 117 -1.69 13.32 2.02
N VAL A 118 -0.72 12.45 2.35
CA VAL A 118 0.53 12.30 1.60
C VAL A 118 0.44 11.05 0.75
N VAL A 119 0.52 11.18 -0.57
CA VAL A 119 0.54 10.08 -1.53
C VAL A 119 1.99 9.72 -1.87
N GLY A 120 2.30 8.44 -1.83
CA GLY A 120 3.64 7.91 -2.08
C GLY A 120 4.31 7.47 -0.77
N SER A 121 5.57 7.15 -0.71
CA SER A 121 6.47 6.95 -1.85
C SER A 121 6.12 5.63 -2.54
N ASP A 122 6.53 5.41 -3.74
CA ASP A 122 6.43 4.20 -4.56
C ASP A 122 5.78 4.53 -5.93
N GLN A 123 5.72 3.55 -6.81
CA GLN A 123 5.16 3.65 -8.16
C GLN A 123 3.61 3.74 -8.16
N VAL A 124 3.06 4.58 -7.29
CA VAL A 124 1.61 4.69 -7.08
C VAL A 124 0.87 5.26 -8.29
N TRP A 125 1.59 5.93 -9.20
CA TRP A 125 1.04 6.49 -10.44
C TRP A 125 1.40 5.68 -11.69
N SER A 126 2.02 4.52 -11.53
CA SER A 126 2.46 3.69 -12.66
C SER A 126 1.27 3.04 -13.39
N PRO A 127 1.12 3.25 -14.71
CA PRO A 127 0.03 2.63 -15.49
C PRO A 127 0.06 1.11 -15.47
N GLY A 128 1.26 0.51 -15.41
CA GLY A 128 1.45 -0.95 -15.31
C GLY A 128 0.95 -1.57 -14.01
N GLN A 129 0.77 -0.75 -12.97
CA GLN A 129 0.15 -1.15 -11.70
C GLN A 129 -1.36 -0.85 -11.69
N ARG A 130 -1.96 -0.52 -12.86
CA ARG A 130 -3.32 0.00 -13.00
C ARG A 130 -3.49 1.22 -12.09
N ALA A 131 -2.97 2.36 -12.56
CA ALA A 131 -3.04 3.63 -11.84
C ALA A 131 -4.42 3.82 -11.22
N GLU A 132 -4.52 3.49 -9.93
CA GLU A 132 -5.78 3.61 -9.19
C GLU A 132 -6.09 5.09 -9.01
N PRO A 133 -7.29 5.56 -9.43
CA PRO A 133 -7.67 6.95 -9.29
C PRO A 133 -7.53 7.49 -7.87
N ALA A 134 -7.63 6.61 -6.87
CA ALA A 134 -7.46 6.94 -5.46
C ALA A 134 -6.12 7.63 -5.16
N TYR A 135 -5.03 7.21 -5.80
CA TYR A 135 -3.69 7.77 -5.54
C TYR A 135 -3.45 9.14 -6.18
N PHE A 136 -4.35 9.61 -7.03
CA PHE A 136 -4.30 10.99 -7.55
C PHE A 136 -5.04 11.99 -6.65
N LEU A 137 -5.76 11.52 -5.63
CA LEU A 137 -6.58 12.35 -4.73
C LEU A 137 -7.51 13.32 -5.48
N GLY A 138 -8.04 12.89 -6.63
CA GLY A 138 -8.94 13.66 -7.46
C GLY A 138 -10.35 13.86 -6.85
N PHE A 139 -10.49 13.73 -5.54
CA PHE A 139 -11.75 13.87 -4.83
C PHE A 139 -11.98 15.31 -4.41
N GLU A 140 -13.04 15.94 -4.93
CA GLU A 140 -13.40 17.33 -4.63
C GLU A 140 -13.90 17.49 -3.18
N GLU A 141 -14.45 16.42 -2.62
CA GLU A 141 -14.99 16.39 -1.26
C GLU A 141 -13.90 16.49 -0.18
N PHE A 142 -12.68 16.07 -0.48
CA PHE A 142 -11.56 16.18 0.45
C PHE A 142 -11.01 17.61 0.48
N LYS A 143 -11.17 18.29 1.61
CA LYS A 143 -10.76 19.70 1.81
C LYS A 143 -9.40 19.85 2.49
N GLY A 144 -8.78 18.75 2.92
CA GLY A 144 -7.43 18.76 3.49
C GLY A 144 -6.34 19.00 2.43
N ASN A 145 -5.12 19.18 2.90
CA ASN A 145 -3.97 19.36 2.03
C ASN A 145 -3.61 18.06 1.31
N LYS A 146 -3.45 18.14 0.00
CA LYS A 146 -3.01 17.03 -0.87
C LYS A 146 -1.54 17.21 -1.19
N VAL A 147 -0.71 16.24 -0.82
CA VAL A 147 0.75 16.27 -1.00
C VAL A 147 1.20 14.97 -1.64
N SER A 148 2.18 15.04 -2.54
CA SER A 148 2.88 13.85 -3.02
C SER A 148 4.33 13.87 -2.55
N TYR A 149 4.85 12.70 -2.17
CA TYR A 149 6.24 12.52 -1.80
C TYR A 149 6.81 11.30 -2.51
N ALA A 150 7.79 11.51 -3.38
CA ALA A 150 8.44 10.46 -4.17
C ALA A 150 7.44 9.48 -4.80
N ALA A 151 6.28 9.98 -5.24
CA ALA A 151 5.34 9.24 -6.05
C ALA A 151 5.92 9.13 -7.47
N ASP A 152 5.97 7.93 -8.01
CA ASP A 152 6.58 7.66 -9.30
C ASP A 152 5.56 7.06 -10.28
N SER A 153 5.78 7.35 -11.58
CA SER A 153 5.08 6.72 -12.69
C SER A 153 6.12 6.15 -13.64
N THR A 154 6.31 4.86 -13.61
CA THR A 154 7.14 4.20 -14.62
C THR A 154 6.38 4.22 -15.94
N ILE A 155 6.64 5.23 -16.77
CA ILE A 155 6.19 5.24 -18.15
C ILE A 155 7.20 4.38 -18.89
N ALA A 156 6.79 3.18 -19.35
CA ALA A 156 7.53 2.51 -20.37
C ALA A 156 7.42 3.40 -21.63
N GLU A 157 8.55 3.91 -22.09
CA GLU A 157 8.58 4.57 -23.39
C GLU A 157 8.02 3.61 -24.45
N VAL A 158 7.06 4.11 -25.22
CA VAL A 158 6.44 3.42 -26.33
C VAL A 158 7.37 3.56 -27.54
#